data_c19878639cbdab273658810c6bd9bc6b
#
_entry.id   c19878639cbdab273658810c6bd9bc6b
#
_cell.length_a   1.000
_cell.length_b   1.000
_cell.length_c   1.000
_cell.angle_alpha   90.00
_cell.angle_beta   90.00
_cell.angle_gamma   90.00
#
_symmetry.space_group_name_H-M   'P 1'
#
loop_
_entity.id
_entity.type
_entity.pdbx_description
1 polymer ?
#
loop_
_entity_poly.entity_id
_entity_poly.type
_entity_poly.pdbx_seq_one_letter_code
_entity_poly.pdbx_strand_id
1 'polypeptide(L)'
;MRNKHKDKKYKQAAQIVGGMSMKYILELGKSSSNLIGKFSSSVLFFCVFLVACHEKGSIERPLPTSETVSQLAEQSYRLDNSKIRKQLDLLARADRDSLVADSRTRRYYRDGGNLLWIDRFGVDKRADSLLAYLNTVEEMGFSKRVFVVGQIERDLQRIRTLDVDTGIRDVNRVMARLEYNLTKAFLRYTAGQHFGFTNPKQIFNNLDIREQDSVRTTYRGLFDIHVKRPTKDFYTTALRKVYNDSVDIFLRQVQPQNALYALLIKHFKGKDLSEADRIRLLCNVERSRWRQTDYPQNHRKYVLVNVPSYHLDAIEGDSVLTMRMACGTLDTKTPLLNSHIMRMDVNPQWIIPRSIIKKEVVGHAGNPDYFERHRYFILNRSSGRRVDPANVSAGMLLNPDYFVIQEGGEGNSLGRVVFRFNNNFSIFIHDTSSKWAFDRGSRSVSHGCIRVQKPFELAVFLLGKKDKTLIDKINYSMQADLSKPKEGEEKRTRVDYRRLVNSVKVNPNVPLFITYYTLYPDVKGKMHTYADVYGYDKVLYRYLRSFSI
;
A
#
# COMPACT_ATOMS: atom_id res chain seq x y z
N MET A 1 -39.57 -23.54 -13.76
CA MET A 1 -38.17 -23.25 -14.17
C MET A 1 -37.76 -21.77 -13.95
N ARG A 2 -38.18 -21.15 -12.87
CA ARG A 2 -37.88 -19.70 -12.61
C ARG A 2 -37.03 -19.42 -11.35
N ASN A 3 -36.56 -20.46 -10.64
CA ASN A 3 -35.81 -20.27 -9.37
C ASN A 3 -34.31 -20.64 -9.43
N LYS A 4 -33.79 -21.17 -10.55
CA LYS A 4 -32.34 -21.52 -10.64
C LYS A 4 -31.42 -20.40 -11.12
N HIS A 5 -31.95 -19.26 -11.58
CA HIS A 5 -31.13 -18.13 -12.04
C HIS A 5 -30.84 -17.06 -10.98
N LYS A 6 -31.57 -17.04 -9.86
CA LYS A 6 -31.30 -16.13 -8.76
C LYS A 6 -30.13 -16.59 -7.87
N ASP A 7 -29.96 -17.90 -7.68
CA ASP A 7 -28.89 -18.44 -6.83
C ASP A 7 -27.48 -18.29 -7.42
N LYS A 8 -27.34 -18.18 -8.75
CA LYS A 8 -26.03 -17.95 -9.37
C LYS A 8 -25.52 -16.50 -9.22
N LYS A 9 -26.42 -15.52 -9.19
CA LYS A 9 -26.05 -14.10 -8.96
C LYS A 9 -25.68 -13.82 -7.51
N TYR A 10 -26.28 -14.54 -6.56
CA TYR A 10 -25.94 -14.38 -5.13
C TYR A 10 -24.62 -15.08 -4.75
N LYS A 11 -24.24 -16.15 -5.42
CA LYS A 11 -22.93 -16.80 -5.19
C LYS A 11 -21.75 -15.98 -5.74
N GLN A 12 -21.95 -15.18 -6.78
CA GLN A 12 -20.90 -14.28 -7.28
C GLN A 12 -20.71 -13.00 -6.43
N ALA A 13 -21.77 -12.55 -5.74
CA ALA A 13 -21.65 -11.41 -4.82
C ALA A 13 -20.99 -11.77 -3.49
N ALA A 14 -21.14 -13.04 -3.03
CA ALA A 14 -20.52 -13.53 -1.79
C ALA A 14 -19.01 -13.80 -1.93
N GLN A 15 -18.47 -13.91 -3.13
CA GLN A 15 -17.04 -14.12 -3.38
C GLN A 15 -16.20 -12.82 -3.35
N ILE A 16 -16.83 -11.64 -3.27
CA ILE A 16 -16.12 -10.33 -3.30
C ILE A 16 -15.71 -9.86 -1.90
N VAL A 17 -16.17 -10.49 -0.82
CA VAL A 17 -15.88 -10.12 0.59
C VAL A 17 -15.07 -11.23 1.30
N GLY A 18 -14.29 -12.00 0.57
CA GLY A 18 -13.43 -13.04 1.11
C GLY A 18 -12.18 -12.51 1.79
N GLY A 19 -12.16 -12.42 3.11
CA GLY A 19 -10.91 -12.15 3.85
C GLY A 19 -11.06 -11.66 5.28
N MET A 20 -12.25 -11.26 5.71
CA MET A 20 -12.54 -11.01 7.12
C MET A 20 -13.62 -11.98 7.61
N SER A 21 -13.38 -12.58 8.75
CA SER A 21 -14.28 -13.54 9.39
C SER A 21 -15.73 -13.06 9.38
N MET A 22 -16.61 -13.86 8.80
CA MET A 22 -18.07 -13.63 8.85
C MET A 22 -18.61 -13.57 10.28
N LYS A 23 -17.91 -14.12 11.25
CA LYS A 23 -18.17 -14.01 12.69
C LYS A 23 -18.01 -12.57 13.20
N TYR A 24 -17.05 -11.82 12.62
CA TYR A 24 -16.78 -10.43 13.00
C TYR A 24 -17.90 -9.48 12.55
N ILE A 25 -18.50 -9.76 11.41
CA ILE A 25 -19.64 -8.98 10.88
C ILE A 25 -20.92 -9.26 11.71
N LEU A 26 -21.07 -10.47 12.22
CA LEU A 26 -22.21 -10.87 13.04
C LEU A 26 -22.15 -10.37 14.50
N GLU A 27 -20.95 -10.23 15.08
CA GLU A 27 -20.80 -9.70 16.45
C GLU A 27 -21.00 -8.18 16.54
N LEU A 28 -20.68 -7.43 15.52
CA LEU A 28 -20.96 -5.99 15.44
C LEU A 28 -22.47 -5.69 15.28
N GLY A 29 -23.26 -6.65 14.79
CA GLY A 29 -24.72 -6.58 14.68
C GLY A 29 -25.48 -6.93 15.96
N LYS A 30 -24.84 -7.58 16.94
CA LYS A 30 -25.49 -8.04 18.19
C LYS A 30 -25.54 -7.00 19.30
N SER A 31 -24.83 -5.89 19.17
CA SER A 31 -24.79 -4.83 20.19
C SER A 31 -25.93 -3.80 20.10
N SER A 32 -26.82 -3.89 19.13
CA SER A 32 -27.93 -2.93 18.95
C SER A 32 -29.28 -3.55 18.59
N SER A 33 -29.52 -4.81 18.97
CA SER A 33 -30.80 -5.45 18.73
C SER A 33 -31.53 -5.77 20.05
N ASN A 34 -32.16 -4.75 20.62
CA ASN A 34 -33.43 -4.90 21.27
C ASN A 34 -34.37 -3.84 20.69
N LEU A 35 -35.05 -4.18 19.65
CA LEU A 35 -36.43 -3.92 19.20
C LEU A 35 -36.52 -4.04 17.67
N ILE A 36 -37.51 -4.85 17.29
CA ILE A 36 -38.12 -4.97 15.95
C ILE A 36 -37.49 -5.94 14.95
N GLY A 37 -38.29 -6.91 14.64
CA GLY A 37 -38.28 -8.09 13.84
C GLY A 37 -37.65 -8.05 12.43
N LYS A 38 -37.05 -9.18 12.16
CA LYS A 38 -36.88 -9.84 10.86
C LYS A 38 -36.91 -8.98 9.58
N PHE A 39 -35.74 -8.45 9.20
CA PHE A 39 -35.37 -8.28 7.79
C PHE A 39 -33.86 -8.48 7.60
N SER A 40 -33.50 -9.12 6.50
CA SER A 40 -32.18 -9.64 6.13
C SER A 40 -31.04 -8.60 6.26
N SER A 41 -30.06 -8.86 7.13
CA SER A 41 -28.93 -7.97 7.50
C SER A 41 -27.92 -7.64 6.38
N SER A 42 -28.00 -8.25 5.21
CA SER A 42 -27.03 -8.03 4.13
C SER A 42 -27.31 -6.80 3.25
N VAL A 43 -28.53 -6.27 3.31
CA VAL A 43 -28.93 -5.06 2.55
C VAL A 43 -28.69 -3.79 3.38
N LEU A 44 -28.69 -3.90 4.71
CA LEU A 44 -28.57 -2.74 5.61
C LEU A 44 -27.14 -2.15 5.65
N PHE A 45 -26.10 -2.94 5.41
CA PHE A 45 -24.71 -2.44 5.52
C PHE A 45 -24.29 -1.64 4.29
N PHE A 46 -24.91 -1.89 3.13
CA PHE A 46 -24.69 -1.06 1.93
C PHE A 46 -25.55 0.21 1.95
N CYS A 47 -26.71 0.17 2.65
CA CYS A 47 -27.61 1.32 2.80
C CYS A 47 -27.12 2.34 3.84
N VAL A 48 -26.36 1.94 4.89
CA VAL A 48 -25.90 2.88 5.93
C VAL A 48 -24.86 3.87 5.35
N PHE A 49 -24.07 3.49 4.35
CA PHE A 49 -23.21 4.45 3.64
C PHE A 49 -23.99 5.37 2.67
N LEU A 50 -25.17 4.93 2.21
CA LEU A 50 -26.04 5.75 1.35
C LEU A 50 -26.93 6.70 2.16
N VAL A 51 -27.33 6.33 3.39
CA VAL A 51 -28.18 7.16 4.24
C VAL A 51 -27.39 8.26 4.96
N ALA A 52 -26.10 8.03 5.29
CA ALA A 52 -25.27 9.10 5.88
C ALA A 52 -24.95 10.25 4.90
N CYS A 53 -25.17 10.07 3.61
CA CYS A 53 -25.07 11.15 2.61
C CYS A 53 -26.41 11.85 2.34
N HIS A 54 -27.52 11.41 2.94
CA HIS A 54 -28.85 11.96 2.62
C HIS A 54 -29.43 12.92 3.66
N GLU A 55 -28.79 13.09 4.81
CA GLU A 55 -29.25 14.04 5.82
C GLU A 55 -28.17 15.05 6.22
N LYS A 56 -27.68 15.84 5.27
CA LYS A 56 -27.17 17.19 5.58
C LYS A 56 -27.30 18.09 4.35
N GLY A 57 -28.38 18.86 4.37
CA GLY A 57 -28.49 20.09 3.62
C GLY A 57 -28.59 19.89 2.12
N SER A 58 -29.75 19.51 1.60
CA SER A 58 -30.16 20.03 0.31
C SER A 58 -30.01 21.54 0.41
N ILE A 59 -29.01 22.10 -0.25
CA ILE A 59 -28.95 23.56 -0.47
C ILE A 59 -30.22 23.85 -1.26
N GLU A 60 -31.26 24.32 -0.56
CA GLU A 60 -32.48 24.76 -1.21
C GLU A 60 -32.06 25.83 -2.22
N ARG A 61 -32.33 25.57 -3.47
CA ARG A 61 -32.11 26.58 -4.51
C ARG A 61 -33.10 27.70 -4.25
N PRO A 62 -32.64 28.92 -3.97
CA PRO A 62 -33.55 30.03 -3.79
C PRO A 62 -34.41 30.19 -5.06
N LEU A 63 -35.71 30.24 -4.89
CA LEU A 63 -36.61 30.50 -5.99
C LEU A 63 -36.34 31.93 -6.52
N PRO A 64 -36.25 32.12 -7.84
CA PRO A 64 -36.07 33.44 -8.42
C PRO A 64 -37.27 34.33 -8.05
N THR A 65 -36.99 35.50 -7.49
CA THR A 65 -37.99 36.54 -7.25
C THR A 65 -38.19 37.38 -8.51
N SER A 66 -39.26 38.13 -8.58
CA SER A 66 -39.48 39.08 -9.71
C SER A 66 -38.37 40.10 -9.85
N GLU A 67 -37.71 40.44 -8.73
CA GLU A 67 -36.55 41.34 -8.67
C GLU A 67 -35.31 40.68 -9.28
N THR A 68 -35.03 39.39 -8.96
CA THR A 68 -33.97 38.63 -9.59
C THR A 68 -34.16 38.42 -11.08
N VAL A 69 -35.42 38.30 -11.55
CA VAL A 69 -35.71 38.19 -12.98
C VAL A 69 -35.46 39.51 -13.72
N SER A 70 -35.76 40.67 -13.08
CA SER A 70 -35.46 41.98 -13.67
C SER A 70 -33.96 42.24 -13.75
N GLN A 71 -33.16 41.77 -12.80
CA GLN A 71 -31.70 41.87 -12.83
C GLN A 71 -31.05 41.10 -13.99
N LEU A 72 -31.67 40.03 -14.49
CA LEU A 72 -31.19 39.29 -15.66
C LEU A 72 -31.16 40.15 -16.97
N ALA A 73 -31.91 41.24 -17.02
CA ALA A 73 -31.88 42.18 -18.12
C ALA A 73 -30.67 43.13 -18.11
N GLU A 74 -29.98 43.24 -16.96
CA GLU A 74 -28.82 44.10 -16.84
C GLU A 74 -27.63 43.56 -17.61
N GLN A 75 -26.79 44.47 -18.14
CA GLN A 75 -25.60 44.10 -18.91
C GLN A 75 -24.57 43.28 -18.10
N SER A 76 -24.52 43.46 -16.80
CA SER A 76 -23.67 42.73 -15.86
C SER A 76 -23.96 41.23 -15.78
N TYR A 77 -25.21 40.81 -16.06
CA TYR A 77 -25.65 39.41 -16.05
C TYR A 77 -25.69 38.77 -17.45
N ARG A 78 -25.32 39.50 -18.48
CA ARG A 78 -25.30 38.99 -19.84
C ARG A 78 -24.15 38.00 -20.03
N LEU A 79 -24.47 36.74 -20.32
CA LEU A 79 -23.52 35.72 -20.67
C LEU A 79 -22.91 35.95 -22.05
N ASP A 80 -21.59 35.98 -22.11
CA ASP A 80 -20.80 36.14 -23.33
C ASP A 80 -19.76 35.03 -23.41
N ASN A 81 -19.94 34.11 -24.35
CA ASN A 81 -19.06 32.97 -24.53
C ASN A 81 -17.59 33.39 -24.80
N SER A 82 -17.38 34.47 -25.56
CA SER A 82 -16.02 34.97 -25.86
C SER A 82 -15.33 35.47 -24.61
N LYS A 83 -16.05 36.19 -23.73
CA LYS A 83 -15.52 36.64 -22.44
C LYS A 83 -15.22 35.46 -21.52
N ILE A 84 -16.13 34.48 -21.42
CA ILE A 84 -15.92 33.27 -20.62
C ILE A 84 -14.67 32.52 -21.10
N ARG A 85 -14.52 32.28 -22.40
CA ARG A 85 -13.37 31.63 -23.02
C ARG A 85 -12.07 32.35 -22.74
N LYS A 86 -12.03 33.67 -22.88
CA LYS A 86 -10.86 34.49 -22.59
C LYS A 86 -10.47 34.36 -21.11
N GLN A 87 -11.43 34.37 -20.20
CA GLN A 87 -11.17 34.22 -18.77
C GLN A 87 -10.65 32.81 -18.43
N LEU A 88 -11.19 31.75 -19.07
CA LEU A 88 -10.67 30.37 -18.88
C LEU A 88 -9.22 30.24 -19.34
N ASP A 89 -8.83 30.83 -20.48
CA ASP A 89 -7.43 30.84 -20.94
C ASP A 89 -6.52 31.58 -19.97
N LEU A 90 -6.95 32.75 -19.46
CA LEU A 90 -6.21 33.50 -18.46
C LEU A 90 -5.99 32.69 -17.16
N LEU A 91 -7.03 32.01 -16.66
CA LEU A 91 -6.93 31.14 -15.48
C LEU A 91 -5.98 29.97 -15.74
N ALA A 92 -6.08 29.35 -16.90
CA ALA A 92 -5.21 28.22 -17.28
C ALA A 92 -3.74 28.66 -17.44
N ARG A 93 -3.47 29.89 -17.88
CA ARG A 93 -2.10 30.45 -17.95
C ARG A 93 -1.56 30.87 -16.60
N ALA A 94 -2.41 31.36 -15.70
CA ALA A 94 -2.02 31.80 -14.36
C ALA A 94 -1.79 30.65 -13.39
N ASP A 95 -2.43 29.50 -13.59
CA ASP A 95 -2.33 28.33 -12.72
C ASP A 95 -0.91 27.72 -12.75
N ARG A 96 -0.23 27.65 -11.60
CA ARG A 96 1.12 27.12 -11.41
C ARG A 96 1.16 25.80 -10.63
N ASP A 97 0.01 25.25 -10.28
CA ASP A 97 -0.06 24.01 -9.52
C ASP A 97 0.51 22.83 -10.31
N SER A 98 1.24 21.95 -9.62
CA SER A 98 2.16 20.99 -10.25
C SER A 98 1.61 19.56 -10.41
N LEU A 99 0.39 19.29 -9.93
CA LEU A 99 -0.17 17.95 -10.09
C LEU A 99 -0.47 17.64 -11.56
N VAL A 100 -0.40 16.36 -11.92
CA VAL A 100 -0.75 15.91 -13.27
C VAL A 100 -2.20 16.30 -13.61
N ALA A 101 -3.13 16.20 -12.66
CA ALA A 101 -4.51 16.63 -12.79
C ALA A 101 -4.62 18.10 -13.20
N ASP A 102 -3.81 18.98 -12.59
CA ASP A 102 -3.80 20.41 -12.88
C ASP A 102 -3.30 20.68 -14.30
N SER A 103 -2.25 19.99 -14.71
CA SER A 103 -1.74 20.10 -16.07
C SER A 103 -2.76 19.64 -17.13
N ARG A 104 -3.62 18.66 -16.78
CA ARG A 104 -4.73 18.20 -17.63
C ARG A 104 -5.84 19.22 -17.71
N THR A 105 -6.20 19.85 -16.59
CA THR A 105 -7.19 20.96 -16.55
C THR A 105 -6.71 22.13 -17.39
N ARG A 106 -5.46 22.59 -17.19
CA ARG A 106 -4.87 23.68 -17.99
C ARG A 106 -4.90 23.39 -19.47
N ARG A 107 -4.44 22.19 -19.87
CA ARG A 107 -4.42 21.79 -21.27
C ARG A 107 -5.82 21.79 -21.87
N TYR A 108 -6.80 21.20 -21.18
CA TYR A 108 -8.18 21.11 -21.67
C TYR A 108 -8.74 22.48 -22.07
N TYR A 109 -8.60 23.49 -21.20
CA TYR A 109 -9.15 24.82 -21.48
C TYR A 109 -8.28 25.62 -22.46
N ARG A 110 -6.98 25.46 -22.47
CA ARG A 110 -6.08 26.09 -23.45
C ARG A 110 -6.28 25.54 -24.86
N ASP A 111 -6.59 24.27 -24.98
CA ASP A 111 -6.87 23.60 -26.26
C ASP A 111 -8.34 23.86 -26.73
N GLY A 112 -9.06 24.78 -26.10
CA GLY A 112 -10.43 25.17 -26.49
C GLY A 112 -11.52 24.19 -26.03
N GLY A 113 -11.29 23.40 -25.00
CA GLY A 113 -12.25 22.44 -24.44
C GLY A 113 -13.61 23.09 -24.12
N ASN A 114 -14.70 22.36 -24.30
CA ASN A 114 -16.07 22.87 -24.05
C ASN A 114 -16.31 23.09 -22.54
N LEU A 115 -17.35 23.92 -22.24
CA LEU A 115 -17.84 24.00 -20.86
C LEU A 115 -18.40 22.64 -20.45
N LEU A 116 -18.05 22.19 -19.24
CA LEU A 116 -18.39 20.86 -18.73
C LEU A 116 -19.51 20.93 -17.68
N TRP A 117 -19.47 21.94 -16.82
CA TRP A 117 -20.34 22.11 -15.65
C TRP A 117 -21.45 23.10 -15.85
N ILE A 118 -21.32 23.97 -16.86
CA ILE A 118 -22.23 25.07 -17.15
C ILE A 118 -22.93 24.78 -18.47
N ASP A 119 -24.24 24.78 -18.45
CA ASP A 119 -25.10 24.70 -19.62
C ASP A 119 -26.06 25.89 -19.69
N ARG A 120 -27.03 25.85 -20.60
CA ARG A 120 -28.04 26.90 -20.78
C ARG A 120 -28.96 27.11 -19.56
N PHE A 121 -28.95 26.16 -18.59
CA PHE A 121 -29.72 26.24 -17.35
C PHE A 121 -28.87 26.64 -16.16
N GLY A 122 -27.59 26.99 -16.37
CA GLY A 122 -26.62 27.33 -15.35
C GLY A 122 -25.82 26.13 -14.86
N VAL A 123 -25.52 26.08 -13.57
CA VAL A 123 -24.74 25.00 -12.94
C VAL A 123 -25.70 24.04 -12.23
N ASP A 124 -25.66 22.79 -12.60
CA ASP A 124 -26.58 21.76 -12.15
C ASP A 124 -26.10 20.94 -10.92
N LYS A 125 -26.86 19.87 -10.59
CA LYS A 125 -26.61 18.93 -9.50
C LYS A 125 -25.25 18.21 -9.55
N ARG A 126 -24.53 18.17 -10.70
CA ARG A 126 -23.20 17.57 -10.83
C ARG A 126 -22.20 18.29 -9.93
N ALA A 127 -22.28 19.61 -9.83
CA ALA A 127 -21.44 20.39 -8.94
C ALA A 127 -21.73 20.09 -7.46
N ASP A 128 -23.01 19.94 -7.10
CA ASP A 128 -23.41 19.57 -5.74
C ASP A 128 -22.93 18.17 -5.38
N SER A 129 -23.03 17.21 -6.32
CA SER A 129 -22.49 15.86 -6.15
C SER A 129 -20.98 15.88 -5.87
N LEU A 130 -20.21 16.68 -6.61
CA LEU A 130 -18.79 16.84 -6.36
C LEU A 130 -18.52 17.47 -4.99
N LEU A 131 -19.23 18.56 -4.66
CA LEU A 131 -19.06 19.25 -3.37
C LEU A 131 -19.36 18.36 -2.17
N ALA A 132 -20.35 17.47 -2.27
CA ALA A 132 -20.66 16.52 -1.22
C ALA A 132 -19.44 15.65 -0.85
N TYR A 133 -18.68 15.18 -1.85
CA TYR A 133 -17.43 14.44 -1.63
C TYR A 133 -16.29 15.34 -1.16
N LEU A 134 -16.15 16.54 -1.71
CA LEU A 134 -15.08 17.46 -1.33
C LEU A 134 -15.25 17.98 0.11
N ASN A 135 -16.47 18.07 0.61
CA ASN A 135 -16.75 18.48 1.98
C ASN A 135 -16.35 17.42 3.03
N THR A 136 -16.14 16.16 2.61
CA THR A 136 -15.67 15.08 3.50
C THR A 136 -14.15 14.86 3.48
N VAL A 137 -13.38 15.64 2.70
CA VAL A 137 -11.93 15.41 2.56
C VAL A 137 -11.15 15.60 3.86
N GLU A 138 -11.67 16.39 4.79
CA GLU A 138 -11.06 16.59 6.12
C GLU A 138 -11.11 15.33 6.98
N GLU A 139 -12.10 14.46 6.79
CA GLU A 139 -12.16 13.14 7.43
C GLU A 139 -11.00 12.22 6.99
N MET A 140 -10.34 12.56 5.89
CA MET A 140 -9.18 11.83 5.34
C MET A 140 -7.85 12.54 5.63
N GLY A 141 -7.85 13.62 6.43
CA GLY A 141 -6.68 14.44 6.75
C GLY A 141 -6.30 15.46 5.67
N PHE A 142 -7.15 15.71 4.67
CA PHE A 142 -6.88 16.70 3.62
C PHE A 142 -7.60 18.03 3.87
N SER A 143 -6.94 19.12 3.53
CA SER A 143 -7.53 20.46 3.59
C SER A 143 -8.48 20.70 2.39
N LYS A 144 -9.66 21.25 2.65
CA LYS A 144 -10.58 21.74 1.61
C LYS A 144 -9.94 22.78 0.68
N ARG A 145 -8.91 23.51 1.16
CA ARG A 145 -8.16 24.49 0.34
C ARG A 145 -7.54 23.88 -0.90
N VAL A 146 -7.04 22.64 -0.79
CA VAL A 146 -6.40 21.93 -1.93
C VAL A 146 -7.36 21.75 -3.10
N PHE A 147 -8.63 21.61 -2.79
CA PHE A 147 -9.69 21.43 -3.76
C PHE A 147 -10.46 22.74 -4.04
N VAL A 148 -9.96 23.87 -3.55
CA VAL A 148 -10.56 25.22 -3.70
C VAL A 148 -12.04 25.28 -3.33
N VAL A 149 -12.48 24.43 -2.38
CA VAL A 149 -13.88 24.22 -2.00
C VAL A 149 -14.58 25.55 -1.67
N GLY A 150 -13.99 26.36 -0.78
CA GLY A 150 -14.60 27.62 -0.38
C GLY A 150 -14.78 28.64 -1.53
N GLN A 151 -13.93 28.57 -2.58
CA GLN A 151 -14.14 29.41 -3.76
C GLN A 151 -15.26 28.86 -4.65
N ILE A 152 -15.35 27.53 -4.78
CA ILE A 152 -16.43 26.89 -5.54
C ILE A 152 -17.78 27.19 -4.87
N GLU A 153 -17.88 27.05 -3.55
CA GLU A 153 -19.11 27.35 -2.79
C GLU A 153 -19.55 28.79 -2.95
N ARG A 154 -18.62 29.75 -2.79
CA ARG A 154 -18.93 31.18 -2.98
C ARG A 154 -19.41 31.49 -4.40
N ASP A 155 -18.76 30.92 -5.42
CA ASP A 155 -19.14 31.17 -6.80
C ASP A 155 -20.47 30.51 -7.16
N LEU A 156 -20.74 29.31 -6.65
CA LEU A 156 -22.06 28.65 -6.78
C LEU A 156 -23.16 29.49 -6.13
N GLN A 157 -22.91 29.97 -4.91
CA GLN A 157 -23.87 30.82 -4.20
C GLN A 157 -24.18 32.09 -5.02
N ARG A 158 -23.13 32.78 -5.48
CA ARG A 158 -23.31 34.00 -6.30
C ARG A 158 -24.14 33.78 -7.55
N ILE A 159 -23.89 32.67 -8.26
CA ILE A 159 -24.67 32.34 -9.46
C ILE A 159 -26.12 32.01 -9.11
N ARG A 160 -26.37 31.34 -7.99
CA ARG A 160 -27.72 30.93 -7.57
C ARG A 160 -28.56 32.08 -7.03
N THR A 161 -27.92 33.05 -6.38
CA THR A 161 -28.58 34.23 -5.81
C THR A 161 -28.53 35.43 -6.73
N LEU A 162 -27.85 35.32 -7.90
CA LEU A 162 -27.57 36.43 -8.80
C LEU A 162 -26.83 37.61 -8.11
N ASP A 163 -26.09 37.31 -7.05
CA ASP A 163 -25.24 38.28 -6.34
C ASP A 163 -23.82 38.26 -6.93
N VAL A 164 -23.63 39.00 -8.01
CA VAL A 164 -22.31 39.16 -8.67
C VAL A 164 -21.66 40.51 -8.37
N ASP A 165 -22.21 41.26 -7.41
CA ASP A 165 -22.05 42.69 -7.37
C ASP A 165 -20.83 43.26 -6.65
N THR A 166 -20.21 42.63 -5.71
CA THR A 166 -19.15 43.30 -4.94
C THR A 166 -17.74 42.99 -5.46
N GLY A 167 -17.23 43.86 -6.32
CA GLY A 167 -15.85 43.83 -6.80
C GLY A 167 -15.53 42.92 -7.99
N ILE A 168 -16.46 42.08 -8.43
CA ILE A 168 -16.36 41.26 -9.66
C ILE A 168 -17.59 41.51 -10.49
N ARG A 169 -17.72 42.68 -11.07
CA ARG A 169 -18.87 43.16 -11.83
C ARG A 169 -19.14 42.42 -13.16
N ASP A 170 -18.81 41.13 -13.27
CA ASP A 170 -18.95 40.37 -14.52
C ASP A 170 -19.27 38.90 -14.24
N VAL A 171 -20.51 38.50 -14.51
CA VAL A 171 -20.98 37.11 -14.42
C VAL A 171 -20.09 36.14 -15.21
N ASN A 172 -19.52 36.58 -16.33
CA ASN A 172 -18.67 35.74 -17.19
C ASN A 172 -17.37 35.34 -16.48
N ARG A 173 -16.83 36.24 -15.65
CA ARG A 173 -15.64 35.96 -14.82
C ARG A 173 -15.96 34.95 -13.72
N VAL A 174 -17.09 35.08 -13.05
CA VAL A 174 -17.54 34.13 -12.01
C VAL A 174 -17.78 32.75 -12.63
N MET A 175 -18.50 32.70 -13.75
CA MET A 175 -18.76 31.46 -14.48
C MET A 175 -17.46 30.77 -14.93
N ALA A 176 -16.54 31.50 -15.55
CA ALA A 176 -15.24 30.93 -15.98
C ALA A 176 -14.45 30.38 -14.83
N ARG A 177 -14.41 31.08 -13.67
CA ARG A 177 -13.69 30.63 -12.49
C ARG A 177 -14.34 29.39 -11.87
N LEU A 178 -15.66 29.34 -11.79
CA LEU A 178 -16.41 28.20 -11.29
C LEU A 178 -16.19 26.96 -12.17
N GLU A 179 -16.32 27.08 -13.46
CA GLU A 179 -16.07 26.04 -14.47
C GLU A 179 -14.66 25.45 -14.33
N TYR A 180 -13.65 26.35 -14.25
CA TYR A 180 -12.24 25.96 -14.11
C TYR A 180 -11.99 25.23 -12.79
N ASN A 181 -12.48 25.78 -11.68
CA ASN A 181 -12.24 25.24 -10.34
C ASN A 181 -12.96 23.91 -10.12
N LEU A 182 -14.20 23.73 -10.61
CA LEU A 182 -14.91 22.46 -10.56
C LEU A 182 -14.15 21.37 -11.33
N THR A 183 -13.68 21.67 -12.54
CA THR A 183 -12.89 20.71 -13.34
C THR A 183 -11.59 20.36 -12.63
N LYS A 184 -10.87 21.34 -12.11
CA LYS A 184 -9.61 21.14 -11.38
C LYS A 184 -9.81 20.29 -10.12
N ALA A 185 -10.79 20.63 -9.31
CA ALA A 185 -11.12 19.89 -8.10
C ALA A 185 -11.55 18.44 -8.41
N PHE A 186 -12.39 18.26 -9.43
CA PHE A 186 -12.87 16.96 -9.87
C PHE A 186 -11.72 16.04 -10.34
N LEU A 187 -10.85 16.54 -11.21
CA LEU A 187 -9.71 15.75 -11.71
C LEU A 187 -8.69 15.45 -10.60
N ARG A 188 -8.43 16.41 -9.68
CA ARG A 188 -7.59 16.17 -8.48
C ARG A 188 -8.18 15.09 -7.60
N TYR A 189 -9.44 15.23 -7.22
CA TYR A 189 -10.14 14.32 -6.33
C TYR A 189 -10.19 12.91 -6.92
N THR A 190 -10.69 12.79 -8.16
CA THR A 190 -10.88 11.48 -8.79
C THR A 190 -9.57 10.74 -9.04
N ALA A 191 -8.53 11.43 -9.49
CA ALA A 191 -7.22 10.82 -9.68
C ALA A 191 -6.57 10.44 -8.33
N GLY A 192 -6.65 11.33 -7.34
CA GLY A 192 -6.08 11.10 -6.00
C GLY A 192 -6.77 9.96 -5.27
N GLN A 193 -8.10 9.87 -5.29
CA GLN A 193 -8.83 8.77 -4.65
C GLN A 193 -8.58 7.44 -5.34
N HIS A 194 -8.49 7.44 -6.67
CA HIS A 194 -8.34 6.21 -7.42
C HIS A 194 -6.91 5.64 -7.42
N PHE A 195 -5.87 6.49 -7.37
CA PHE A 195 -4.47 6.06 -7.54
C PHE A 195 -3.54 6.50 -6.41
N GLY A 196 -4.01 7.33 -5.47
CA GLY A 196 -3.17 8.06 -4.54
C GLY A 196 -2.63 9.37 -5.12
N PHE A 197 -2.31 10.30 -4.23
CA PHE A 197 -1.77 11.62 -4.58
C PHE A 197 -0.26 11.58 -4.83
N THR A 198 0.41 10.53 -4.37
CA THR A 198 1.86 10.35 -4.46
C THR A 198 2.26 9.18 -5.35
N ASN A 199 3.51 9.17 -5.80
CA ASN A 199 4.09 8.04 -6.53
C ASN A 199 5.08 7.28 -5.62
N PRO A 200 4.65 6.17 -4.97
CA PRO A 200 5.50 5.45 -4.02
C PRO A 200 6.78 4.91 -4.65
N LYS A 201 6.71 4.42 -5.89
CA LYS A 201 7.90 3.91 -6.59
C LYS A 201 8.96 4.99 -6.76
N GLN A 202 8.56 6.20 -7.15
CA GLN A 202 9.48 7.32 -7.31
C GLN A 202 10.04 7.79 -5.96
N ILE A 203 9.19 7.86 -4.92
CA ILE A 203 9.59 8.34 -3.60
C ILE A 203 10.58 7.38 -2.96
N PHE A 204 10.25 6.10 -2.85
CA PHE A 204 11.04 5.15 -2.07
C PHE A 204 12.26 4.62 -2.84
N ASN A 205 12.21 4.53 -4.16
CA ASN A 205 13.35 4.07 -4.95
C ASN A 205 14.38 5.18 -5.26
N ASN A 206 14.15 6.40 -4.80
CA ASN A 206 15.11 7.51 -4.83
C ASN A 206 15.50 7.98 -3.41
N LEU A 207 15.25 7.15 -2.39
CA LEU A 207 15.47 7.52 -1.00
C LEU A 207 16.88 7.22 -0.52
N ASP A 208 17.36 6.01 -0.74
CA ASP A 208 18.66 5.55 -0.23
C ASP A 208 19.67 5.50 -1.37
N ILE A 209 20.70 6.33 -1.28
CA ILE A 209 21.81 6.33 -2.23
C ILE A 209 22.60 5.02 -2.06
N ARG A 210 22.85 4.33 -3.16
CA ARG A 210 23.66 3.12 -3.22
C ARG A 210 25.11 3.44 -3.58
N GLU A 211 25.28 4.21 -4.65
CA GLU A 211 26.57 4.65 -5.17
C GLU A 211 26.40 6.07 -5.71
N GLN A 212 27.39 6.90 -5.46
CA GLN A 212 27.45 8.25 -6.00
C GLN A 212 28.87 8.52 -6.47
N ASP A 213 29.01 8.84 -7.75
CA ASP A 213 30.22 9.37 -8.33
C ASP A 213 29.97 10.79 -8.92
N SER A 214 30.96 11.37 -9.60
CA SER A 214 30.85 12.71 -10.19
C SER A 214 29.83 12.79 -11.35
N VAL A 215 29.44 11.66 -11.91
CA VAL A 215 28.58 11.60 -13.12
C VAL A 215 27.20 11.05 -12.81
N ARG A 216 27.11 10.07 -11.88
CA ARG A 216 25.87 9.31 -11.66
C ARG A 216 25.64 8.97 -10.20
N THR A 217 24.39 9.20 -9.74
CA THR A 217 23.87 8.69 -8.46
C THR A 217 22.96 7.50 -8.73
N THR A 218 23.25 6.37 -8.08
CA THR A 218 22.37 5.20 -8.09
C THR A 218 21.69 5.03 -6.75
N TYR A 219 20.47 4.48 -6.77
CA TYR A 219 19.65 4.31 -5.57
C TYR A 219 19.36 2.84 -5.32
N ARG A 220 19.12 2.51 -4.05
CA ARG A 220 18.63 1.21 -3.64
C ARG A 220 17.12 1.12 -3.95
N GLY A 221 16.68 0.07 -4.61
CA GLY A 221 15.26 -0.22 -4.73
C GLY A 221 14.66 -0.60 -3.37
N LEU A 222 13.59 0.07 -2.97
CA LEU A 222 12.89 -0.16 -1.69
C LEU A 222 11.39 -0.43 -1.87
N PHE A 223 10.88 -0.29 -3.10
CA PHE A 223 9.46 -0.44 -3.42
C PHE A 223 9.27 -1.14 -4.76
N ASP A 224 8.72 -2.35 -4.73
CA ASP A 224 8.43 -3.18 -5.90
C ASP A 224 6.98 -3.74 -5.87
N ILE A 225 6.07 -2.95 -5.30
CA ILE A 225 4.64 -3.24 -5.40
C ILE A 225 4.14 -2.62 -6.71
N HIS A 226 3.46 -3.43 -7.52
CA HIS A 226 2.87 -2.93 -8.76
C HIS A 226 1.64 -2.06 -8.46
N VAL A 227 1.78 -0.74 -8.68
CA VAL A 227 0.71 0.25 -8.49
C VAL A 227 0.35 0.89 -9.82
N LYS A 228 -0.95 0.94 -10.12
CA LYS A 228 -1.48 1.65 -11.28
C LYS A 228 -1.39 3.16 -11.06
N ARG A 229 -1.12 3.89 -12.15
CA ARG A 229 -1.05 5.36 -12.14
C ARG A 229 -2.07 5.93 -13.14
N PRO A 230 -2.54 7.18 -12.94
CA PRO A 230 -3.49 7.79 -13.85
C PRO A 230 -2.88 7.96 -15.24
N THR A 231 -3.58 7.45 -16.25
CA THR A 231 -3.20 7.56 -17.66
C THR A 231 -3.89 8.76 -18.31
N LYS A 232 -3.51 9.08 -19.55
CA LYS A 232 -4.25 10.08 -20.37
C LYS A 232 -5.73 9.68 -20.52
N ASP A 233 -5.98 8.39 -20.74
CA ASP A 233 -7.34 7.87 -20.96
C ASP A 233 -8.21 7.96 -19.71
N PHE A 234 -7.62 7.82 -18.52
CA PHE A 234 -8.34 8.07 -17.27
C PHE A 234 -8.90 9.50 -17.22
N TYR A 235 -8.04 10.50 -17.48
CA TYR A 235 -8.48 11.90 -17.47
C TYR A 235 -9.48 12.21 -18.56
N THR A 236 -9.30 11.67 -19.76
CA THR A 236 -10.26 11.81 -20.87
C THR A 236 -11.62 11.21 -20.49
N THR A 237 -11.60 10.04 -19.84
CA THR A 237 -12.81 9.38 -19.34
C THR A 237 -13.46 10.20 -18.23
N ALA A 238 -12.70 10.75 -17.29
CA ALA A 238 -13.22 11.60 -16.22
C ALA A 238 -13.95 12.83 -16.79
N LEU A 239 -13.34 13.54 -17.74
CA LEU A 239 -13.99 14.68 -18.42
C LEU A 239 -15.28 14.27 -19.14
N ARG A 240 -15.26 13.11 -19.83
CA ARG A 240 -16.47 12.58 -20.51
C ARG A 240 -17.58 12.25 -19.51
N LYS A 241 -17.25 11.81 -18.28
CA LYS A 241 -18.23 11.54 -17.23
C LYS A 241 -18.95 12.80 -16.75
N VAL A 242 -18.26 13.95 -16.75
CA VAL A 242 -18.90 15.23 -16.48
C VAL A 242 -19.86 15.58 -17.63
N TYR A 243 -19.40 15.49 -18.86
CA TYR A 243 -20.21 15.78 -20.04
C TYR A 243 -21.48 14.89 -20.13
N ASN A 244 -21.37 13.60 -19.78
CA ASN A 244 -22.47 12.63 -19.88
C ASN A 244 -23.32 12.53 -18.59
N ASP A 245 -23.33 13.51 -17.71
CA ASP A 245 -24.10 13.55 -16.45
C ASP A 245 -23.88 12.28 -15.57
N SER A 246 -22.63 11.79 -15.52
CA SER A 246 -22.26 10.56 -14.79
C SER A 246 -21.27 10.83 -13.67
N VAL A 247 -21.22 12.06 -13.14
CA VAL A 247 -20.26 12.50 -12.10
C VAL A 247 -20.43 11.66 -10.83
N ASP A 248 -21.64 11.51 -10.34
CA ASP A 248 -21.95 10.77 -9.11
C ASP A 248 -21.54 9.29 -9.21
N ILE A 249 -21.85 8.62 -10.33
CA ILE A 249 -21.44 7.25 -10.59
C ILE A 249 -19.91 7.12 -10.59
N PHE A 250 -19.23 8.07 -11.24
CA PHE A 250 -17.79 8.06 -11.34
C PHE A 250 -17.10 8.33 -10.00
N LEU A 251 -17.61 9.26 -9.19
CA LEU A 251 -17.14 9.55 -7.86
C LEU A 251 -17.21 8.30 -6.94
N ARG A 252 -18.28 7.49 -7.06
CA ARG A 252 -18.37 6.20 -6.37
C ARG A 252 -17.34 5.17 -6.88
N GLN A 253 -17.12 5.11 -8.20
CA GLN A 253 -16.22 4.14 -8.82
C GLN A 253 -14.74 4.38 -8.51
N VAL A 254 -14.35 5.62 -8.27
CA VAL A 254 -12.95 5.99 -8.00
C VAL A 254 -12.53 5.78 -6.55
N GLN A 255 -13.44 5.41 -5.66
CA GLN A 255 -13.09 5.19 -4.26
C GLN A 255 -12.05 4.08 -4.09
N PRO A 256 -11.17 4.18 -3.08
CA PRO A 256 -10.14 3.17 -2.82
C PRO A 256 -10.72 1.78 -2.61
N GLN A 257 -10.05 0.76 -3.16
CA GLN A 257 -10.50 -0.65 -3.08
C GLN A 257 -9.84 -1.41 -1.93
N ASN A 258 -8.80 -0.88 -1.32
CA ASN A 258 -8.14 -1.51 -0.19
C ASN A 258 -9.08 -1.50 1.03
N ALA A 259 -9.37 -2.67 1.61
CA ALA A 259 -10.23 -2.80 2.78
C ALA A 259 -9.74 -1.96 3.99
N LEU A 260 -8.42 -1.79 4.11
CA LEU A 260 -7.83 -0.97 5.16
C LEU A 260 -8.25 0.50 5.08
N TYR A 261 -8.53 1.04 3.88
CA TYR A 261 -8.96 2.43 3.72
C TYR A 261 -10.21 2.74 4.55
N ALA A 262 -11.25 1.92 4.40
CA ALA A 262 -12.51 2.12 5.12
C ALA A 262 -12.33 2.01 6.65
N LEU A 263 -11.48 1.09 7.11
CA LEU A 263 -11.15 0.92 8.52
C LEU A 263 -10.42 2.15 9.09
N LEU A 264 -9.46 2.70 8.35
CA LEU A 264 -8.73 3.90 8.76
C LEU A 264 -9.67 5.09 8.88
N ILE A 265 -10.51 5.36 7.88
CA ILE A 265 -11.48 6.47 7.91
C ILE A 265 -12.46 6.31 9.08
N LYS A 266 -13.04 5.11 9.24
CA LYS A 266 -13.98 4.83 10.35
C LYS A 266 -13.33 5.03 11.72
N HIS A 267 -12.08 4.61 11.88
CA HIS A 267 -11.37 4.68 13.16
C HIS A 267 -11.13 6.11 13.62
N PHE A 268 -10.98 7.06 12.70
CA PHE A 268 -10.67 8.46 13.01
C PHE A 268 -11.86 9.41 12.90
N LYS A 269 -13.00 8.94 12.41
CA LYS A 269 -14.19 9.78 12.29
C LYS A 269 -14.61 10.35 13.64
N GLY A 270 -14.73 11.68 13.71
CA GLY A 270 -15.21 12.41 14.91
C GLY A 270 -14.22 12.49 16.08
N LYS A 271 -12.95 12.14 15.89
CA LYS A 271 -11.92 12.28 16.93
C LYS A 271 -11.13 13.57 16.75
N ASP A 272 -10.83 14.22 17.87
CA ASP A 272 -9.79 15.26 17.89
C ASP A 272 -8.42 14.58 17.90
N LEU A 273 -7.65 14.83 16.86
CA LEU A 273 -6.36 14.16 16.60
C LEU A 273 -5.20 15.09 16.94
N SER A 274 -4.20 14.56 17.64
CA SER A 274 -2.91 15.20 17.73
C SER A 274 -2.29 15.39 16.33
N GLU A 275 -1.39 16.36 16.16
CA GLU A 275 -0.67 16.55 14.89
C GLU A 275 0.04 15.27 14.43
N ALA A 276 0.68 14.56 15.35
CA ALA A 276 1.34 13.29 15.05
C ALA A 276 0.38 12.22 14.54
N ASP A 277 -0.83 12.14 15.10
CA ASP A 277 -1.85 11.18 14.66
C ASP A 277 -2.47 11.57 13.33
N ARG A 278 -2.66 12.88 13.06
CA ARG A 278 -3.09 13.37 11.74
C ARG A 278 -2.08 13.01 10.66
N ILE A 279 -0.80 13.25 10.90
CA ILE A 279 0.29 12.89 9.96
C ILE A 279 0.29 11.38 9.71
N ARG A 280 0.21 10.58 10.77
CA ARG A 280 0.15 9.11 10.68
C ARG A 280 -1.07 8.65 9.87
N LEU A 281 -2.25 9.19 10.19
CA LEU A 281 -3.48 8.91 9.46
C LEU A 281 -3.32 9.23 7.98
N LEU A 282 -2.91 10.45 7.65
CA LEU A 282 -2.73 10.92 6.29
C LEU A 282 -1.80 9.99 5.48
N CYS A 283 -0.67 9.59 6.07
CA CYS A 283 0.29 8.68 5.43
C CYS A 283 -0.28 7.28 5.22
N ASN A 284 -1.01 6.72 6.18
CA ASN A 284 -1.59 5.38 6.05
C ASN A 284 -2.81 5.37 5.14
N VAL A 285 -3.63 6.41 5.15
CA VAL A 285 -4.73 6.58 4.20
C VAL A 285 -4.19 6.73 2.79
N GLU A 286 -3.10 7.49 2.58
CA GLU A 286 -2.46 7.57 1.26
C GLU A 286 -1.94 6.22 0.78
N ARG A 287 -1.26 5.43 1.62
CA ARG A 287 -0.81 4.07 1.27
C ARG A 287 -1.98 3.16 0.89
N SER A 288 -3.11 3.30 1.54
CA SER A 288 -4.31 2.51 1.24
C SER A 288 -5.01 2.92 -0.06
N ARG A 289 -4.74 4.14 -0.58
CA ARG A 289 -5.20 4.60 -1.91
C ARG A 289 -4.38 4.04 -3.06
N TRP A 290 -3.10 3.71 -2.84
CA TRP A 290 -2.26 3.22 -3.94
C TRP A 290 -2.90 2.01 -4.60
N ARG A 291 -3.30 2.18 -5.86
CA ARG A 291 -4.05 1.18 -6.61
C ARG A 291 -3.15 0.02 -7.02
N GLN A 292 -3.06 -0.97 -6.15
CA GLN A 292 -2.30 -2.18 -6.41
C GLN A 292 -3.04 -3.08 -7.41
N THR A 293 -2.30 -3.96 -8.08
CA THR A 293 -2.88 -4.99 -8.95
C THR A 293 -3.41 -6.17 -8.15
N ASP A 294 -2.90 -6.35 -6.93
CA ASP A 294 -3.29 -7.43 -6.05
C ASP A 294 -3.28 -6.96 -4.58
N TYR A 295 -4.21 -7.48 -3.79
CA TYR A 295 -4.40 -7.17 -2.39
C TYR A 295 -4.55 -8.42 -1.55
N PRO A 296 -4.16 -8.42 -0.25
CA PRO A 296 -4.36 -9.55 0.66
C PRO A 296 -5.79 -10.09 0.67
N GLN A 297 -6.80 -9.20 0.66
CA GLN A 297 -8.21 -9.60 0.68
C GLN A 297 -8.70 -10.38 -0.56
N ASN A 298 -7.91 -10.41 -1.63
CA ASN A 298 -8.24 -11.21 -2.83
C ASN A 298 -7.93 -12.70 -2.66
N HIS A 299 -7.26 -13.07 -1.57
CA HIS A 299 -6.76 -14.42 -1.33
C HIS A 299 -7.32 -15.01 -0.04
N ARG A 300 -7.71 -16.29 -0.10
CA ARG A 300 -8.09 -17.03 1.11
C ARG A 300 -6.87 -17.42 1.95
N LYS A 301 -5.73 -17.70 1.29
CA LYS A 301 -4.47 -18.10 1.92
C LYS A 301 -3.34 -17.20 1.45
N TYR A 302 -2.66 -16.56 2.39
CA TYR A 302 -1.55 -15.65 2.11
C TYR A 302 -0.66 -15.43 3.34
N VAL A 303 0.51 -14.85 3.12
CA VAL A 303 1.42 -14.38 4.16
C VAL A 303 1.53 -12.87 4.07
N LEU A 304 1.31 -12.20 5.19
CA LEU A 304 1.42 -10.75 5.33
C LEU A 304 2.53 -10.39 6.31
N VAL A 305 3.44 -9.54 5.87
CA VAL A 305 4.48 -8.93 6.71
C VAL A 305 4.20 -7.44 6.79
N ASN A 306 3.97 -6.94 8.00
CA ASN A 306 3.93 -5.49 8.23
C ASN A 306 5.21 -5.07 8.96
N VAL A 307 6.13 -4.41 8.26
CA VAL A 307 7.45 -4.05 8.80
C VAL A 307 7.37 -3.25 10.10
N PRO A 308 6.54 -2.18 10.22
CA PRO A 308 6.42 -1.41 11.45
C PRO A 308 5.92 -2.20 12.67
N SER A 309 5.09 -3.21 12.47
CA SER A 309 4.57 -4.04 13.56
C SER A 309 5.57 -5.09 14.04
N TYR A 310 6.62 -5.37 13.27
CA TYR A 310 7.52 -6.49 13.47
C TYR A 310 6.80 -7.84 13.61
N HIS A 311 5.72 -8.03 12.84
CA HIS A 311 4.95 -9.28 12.79
C HIS A 311 4.80 -9.80 11.37
N LEU A 312 4.74 -11.12 11.29
CA LEU A 312 4.30 -11.87 10.14
C LEU A 312 3.03 -12.61 10.53
N ASP A 313 2.00 -12.46 9.71
CA ASP A 313 0.73 -13.16 9.82
C ASP A 313 0.56 -14.10 8.62
N ALA A 314 0.39 -15.38 8.88
CA ALA A 314 0.06 -16.39 7.89
C ALA A 314 -1.43 -16.73 8.03
N ILE A 315 -2.22 -16.35 7.02
CA ILE A 315 -3.67 -16.29 7.08
C ILE A 315 -4.28 -17.29 6.10
N GLU A 316 -5.23 -18.10 6.56
CA GLU A 316 -6.04 -19.01 5.72
C GLU A 316 -7.50 -18.98 6.19
N GLY A 317 -8.34 -18.21 5.48
CA GLY A 317 -9.72 -17.94 5.91
C GLY A 317 -9.74 -17.24 7.27
N ASP A 318 -10.37 -17.87 8.26
CA ASP A 318 -10.46 -17.34 9.64
C ASP A 318 -9.28 -17.75 10.53
N SER A 319 -8.40 -18.61 10.03
CA SER A 319 -7.22 -19.08 10.78
C SER A 319 -6.05 -18.15 10.56
N VAL A 320 -5.42 -17.72 11.65
CA VAL A 320 -4.25 -16.84 11.61
C VAL A 320 -3.14 -17.41 12.49
N LEU A 321 -1.97 -17.59 11.90
CA LEU A 321 -0.72 -17.87 12.60
C LEU A 321 0.10 -16.59 12.66
N THR A 322 0.09 -15.93 13.81
CA THR A 322 0.90 -14.73 14.08
C THR A 322 2.23 -15.09 14.71
N MET A 323 3.30 -14.43 14.26
CA MET A 323 4.63 -14.58 14.84
C MET A 323 5.42 -13.28 14.80
N ARG A 324 6.36 -13.15 15.75
CA ARG A 324 7.35 -12.07 15.72
C ARG A 324 8.28 -12.26 14.54
N MET A 325 8.72 -11.13 13.96
CA MET A 325 9.75 -11.14 12.93
C MET A 325 10.79 -10.04 13.16
N ALA A 326 11.99 -10.23 12.62
CA ALA A 326 13.01 -9.20 12.53
C ALA A 326 13.27 -8.84 11.06
N CYS A 327 13.51 -7.56 10.79
CA CYS A 327 13.71 -7.00 9.46
C CYS A 327 15.07 -6.30 9.33
N GLY A 328 15.35 -5.73 8.16
CA GLY A 328 16.56 -4.98 7.88
C GLY A 328 16.74 -3.76 8.76
N THR A 329 18.01 -3.38 9.00
CA THR A 329 18.37 -2.12 9.67
C THR A 329 18.02 -0.91 8.81
N LEU A 330 18.24 0.31 9.31
CA LEU A 330 18.09 1.55 8.52
C LEU A 330 19.00 1.58 7.29
N ASP A 331 20.21 0.98 7.38
CA ASP A 331 21.16 0.93 6.25
C ASP A 331 20.85 -0.19 5.26
N THR A 332 20.06 -1.16 5.68
CA THR A 332 19.73 -2.35 4.88
C THR A 332 18.24 -2.67 4.94
N LYS A 333 17.42 -1.65 4.72
CA LYS A 333 15.96 -1.73 4.82
C LYS A 333 15.39 -2.92 4.05
N THR A 334 14.43 -3.61 4.64
CA THR A 334 13.61 -4.60 3.93
C THR A 334 12.74 -3.91 2.89
N PRO A 335 12.83 -4.26 1.60
CA PRO A 335 12.01 -3.64 0.56
C PRO A 335 10.54 -4.08 0.68
N LEU A 336 9.64 -3.19 0.23
CA LEU A 336 8.21 -3.46 0.15
C LEU A 336 7.88 -4.08 -1.21
N LEU A 337 7.24 -5.23 -1.20
CA LEU A 337 6.93 -5.96 -2.44
C LEU A 337 5.74 -6.93 -2.27
N ASN A 338 5.15 -7.31 -3.39
CA ASN A 338 4.22 -8.42 -3.50
C ASN A 338 4.88 -9.54 -4.29
N SER A 339 4.76 -10.79 -3.81
CA SER A 339 5.35 -11.97 -4.44
C SER A 339 4.58 -13.24 -4.08
N HIS A 340 5.17 -14.41 -4.32
CA HIS A 340 4.62 -15.72 -3.95
C HIS A 340 5.72 -16.58 -3.36
N ILE A 341 5.47 -17.23 -2.23
CA ILE A 341 6.35 -18.25 -1.66
C ILE A 341 6.17 -19.53 -2.46
N MET A 342 7.26 -20.01 -3.05
CA MET A 342 7.25 -21.12 -4.02
C MET A 342 7.94 -22.37 -3.52
N ARG A 343 8.91 -22.20 -2.62
CA ARG A 343 9.79 -23.28 -2.16
C ARG A 343 10.34 -22.97 -0.78
N MET A 344 10.60 -24.00 -0.01
CA MET A 344 11.41 -23.91 1.19
C MET A 344 12.64 -24.82 1.06
N ASP A 345 13.79 -24.33 1.50
CA ASP A 345 15.05 -25.08 1.59
C ASP A 345 15.32 -25.38 3.06
N VAL A 346 15.52 -26.66 3.40
CA VAL A 346 15.74 -27.12 4.78
C VAL A 346 17.24 -27.38 4.99
N ASN A 347 17.77 -26.96 6.12
CA ASN A 347 19.20 -26.93 6.42
C ASN A 347 20.04 -26.31 5.29
N PRO A 348 19.69 -25.10 4.84
CA PRO A 348 20.35 -24.48 3.70
C PRO A 348 21.81 -24.16 3.99
N GLN A 349 22.67 -24.28 2.99
CA GLN A 349 23.93 -23.58 2.98
C GLN A 349 23.70 -22.11 2.63
N TRP A 350 24.46 -21.21 3.24
CA TRP A 350 24.36 -19.79 2.95
C TRP A 350 25.52 -19.28 2.16
N ILE A 351 25.31 -18.98 0.88
CA ILE A 351 26.27 -18.23 0.07
C ILE A 351 26.22 -16.78 0.55
N ILE A 352 27.32 -16.31 1.14
CA ILE A 352 27.40 -14.99 1.76
C ILE A 352 27.43 -13.91 0.67
N PRO A 353 26.51 -12.93 0.70
CA PRO A 353 26.49 -11.83 -0.26
C PRO A 353 27.77 -10.99 -0.24
N ARG A 354 28.18 -10.48 -1.40
CA ARG A 354 29.40 -9.63 -1.53
C ARG A 354 29.40 -8.42 -0.60
N SER A 355 28.25 -7.80 -0.39
CA SER A 355 28.14 -6.67 0.54
C SER A 355 28.49 -7.03 1.98
N ILE A 356 28.16 -8.25 2.42
CA ILE A 356 28.49 -8.77 3.74
C ILE A 356 29.98 -9.18 3.77
N ILE A 357 30.45 -9.86 2.72
CA ILE A 357 31.89 -10.22 2.62
C ILE A 357 32.76 -8.97 2.76
N LYS A 358 32.44 -7.90 2.01
CA LYS A 358 33.18 -6.64 2.03
C LYS A 358 33.19 -5.96 3.42
N LYS A 359 32.11 -6.07 4.17
CA LYS A 359 31.96 -5.39 5.47
C LYS A 359 32.46 -6.22 6.65
N GLU A 360 32.27 -7.53 6.61
CA GLU A 360 32.38 -8.39 7.80
C GLU A 360 33.42 -9.51 7.67
N VAL A 361 33.76 -9.93 6.45
CA VAL A 361 34.61 -11.12 6.24
C VAL A 361 36.00 -10.75 5.73
N VAL A 362 36.10 -9.74 4.87
CA VAL A 362 37.36 -9.40 4.16
C VAL A 362 38.51 -9.10 5.11
N GLY A 363 38.25 -8.49 6.26
CA GLY A 363 39.26 -8.19 7.29
C GLY A 363 39.83 -9.41 8.00
N HIS A 364 39.26 -10.59 7.75
CA HIS A 364 39.70 -11.87 8.33
C HIS A 364 40.34 -12.81 7.29
N ALA A 365 40.76 -12.27 6.14
CA ALA A 365 41.51 -13.05 5.15
C ALA A 365 42.76 -13.69 5.75
N GLY A 366 43.00 -14.98 5.45
CA GLY A 366 44.14 -15.72 5.98
C GLY A 366 44.02 -16.15 7.43
N ASN A 367 42.86 -16.03 8.08
CA ASN A 367 42.62 -16.44 9.47
C ASN A 367 41.73 -17.71 9.54
N PRO A 368 42.28 -18.93 9.61
CA PRO A 368 41.52 -20.17 9.65
C PRO A 368 40.53 -20.26 10.81
N ASP A 369 40.91 -19.78 12.00
CA ASP A 369 40.07 -19.82 13.21
C ASP A 369 38.80 -19.03 13.06
N TYR A 370 38.82 -17.91 12.31
CA TYR A 370 37.64 -17.14 12.02
C TYR A 370 36.68 -17.94 11.14
N PHE A 371 37.17 -18.55 10.08
CA PHE A 371 36.36 -19.34 9.16
C PHE A 371 35.79 -20.59 9.82
N GLU A 372 36.58 -21.27 10.66
CA GLU A 372 36.13 -22.45 11.42
C GLU A 372 35.01 -22.07 12.43
N ARG A 373 35.24 -21.05 13.26
CA ARG A 373 34.23 -20.58 14.25
C ARG A 373 32.91 -20.21 13.64
N HIS A 374 32.93 -19.61 12.42
CA HIS A 374 31.74 -19.23 11.70
C HIS A 374 31.20 -20.33 10.78
N ARG A 375 31.89 -21.49 10.73
CA ARG A 375 31.57 -22.61 9.84
C ARG A 375 31.56 -22.18 8.37
N TYR A 376 32.48 -21.29 7.98
CA TYR A 376 32.67 -20.81 6.65
C TYR A 376 33.68 -21.67 5.89
N PHE A 377 33.39 -21.95 4.62
CA PHE A 377 34.36 -22.47 3.69
C PHE A 377 34.36 -21.64 2.41
N ILE A 378 35.51 -21.63 1.74
CA ILE A 378 35.67 -20.91 0.50
C ILE A 378 35.67 -21.91 -0.65
N LEU A 379 34.88 -21.63 -1.68
CA LEU A 379 34.76 -22.47 -2.88
C LEU A 379 35.21 -21.67 -4.09
N ASN A 380 36.18 -22.21 -4.85
CA ASN A 380 36.49 -21.69 -6.15
C ASN A 380 35.39 -22.12 -7.15
N ARG A 381 34.75 -21.16 -7.80
CA ARG A 381 33.58 -21.39 -8.66
C ARG A 381 33.92 -22.23 -9.91
N SER A 382 35.09 -22.00 -10.48
CA SER A 382 35.49 -22.66 -11.74
C SER A 382 35.89 -24.12 -11.52
N SER A 383 36.68 -24.38 -10.46
CA SER A 383 37.15 -25.74 -10.17
C SER A 383 36.21 -26.56 -9.27
N GLY A 384 35.26 -25.92 -8.59
CA GLY A 384 34.42 -26.57 -7.59
C GLY A 384 35.19 -27.02 -6.33
N ARG A 385 36.45 -26.65 -6.18
CA ARG A 385 37.28 -27.09 -5.05
C ARG A 385 37.24 -26.11 -3.89
N ARG A 386 37.32 -26.64 -2.66
CA ARG A 386 37.50 -25.84 -1.45
C ARG A 386 38.91 -25.25 -1.44
N VAL A 387 39.05 -24.03 -0.96
CA VAL A 387 40.31 -23.32 -0.75
C VAL A 387 40.60 -23.34 0.75
N ASP A 388 41.85 -23.64 1.10
CA ASP A 388 42.30 -23.56 2.49
C ASP A 388 42.24 -22.12 2.99
N PRO A 389 41.49 -21.83 4.09
CA PRO A 389 41.36 -20.48 4.63
C PRO A 389 42.70 -19.79 4.95
N ALA A 390 43.75 -20.53 5.29
CA ALA A 390 45.09 -19.99 5.55
C ALA A 390 45.70 -19.31 4.29
N ASN A 391 45.32 -19.78 3.10
CA ASN A 391 45.85 -19.32 1.83
C ASN A 391 44.93 -18.28 1.15
N VAL A 392 43.89 -17.78 1.84
CA VAL A 392 42.91 -16.87 1.27
C VAL A 392 43.32 -15.43 1.48
N SER A 393 43.49 -14.68 0.38
CA SER A 393 43.74 -13.23 0.41
C SER A 393 42.46 -12.41 0.41
N ALA A 394 42.53 -11.14 0.83
CA ALA A 394 41.41 -10.18 0.73
C ALA A 394 40.94 -10.03 -0.72
N GLY A 395 41.87 -10.02 -1.69
CA GLY A 395 41.54 -9.97 -3.11
C GLY A 395 40.74 -11.17 -3.59
N MET A 396 41.06 -12.38 -3.12
CA MET A 396 40.27 -13.58 -3.43
C MET A 396 38.85 -13.51 -2.83
N LEU A 397 38.69 -13.03 -1.61
CA LEU A 397 37.37 -12.86 -0.98
C LEU A 397 36.49 -11.85 -1.75
N LEU A 398 37.07 -10.85 -2.36
CA LEU A 398 36.36 -9.85 -3.18
C LEU A 398 36.16 -10.28 -4.63
N ASN A 399 36.86 -11.32 -5.10
CA ASN A 399 36.76 -11.81 -6.47
C ASN A 399 35.47 -12.65 -6.66
N PRO A 400 34.64 -12.38 -7.72
CA PRO A 400 33.43 -13.15 -8.02
C PRO A 400 33.64 -14.65 -8.23
N ASP A 401 34.85 -15.09 -8.53
CA ASP A 401 35.17 -16.49 -8.75
C ASP A 401 35.29 -17.31 -7.46
N TYR A 402 35.21 -16.64 -6.31
CA TYR A 402 35.23 -17.32 -5.01
C TYR A 402 33.93 -17.07 -4.25
N PHE A 403 33.33 -18.14 -3.76
CA PHE A 403 32.21 -18.08 -2.85
C PHE A 403 32.66 -18.30 -1.41
N VAL A 404 32.21 -17.46 -0.51
CA VAL A 404 32.24 -17.77 0.94
C VAL A 404 30.90 -18.36 1.29
N ILE A 405 30.89 -19.56 1.85
CA ILE A 405 29.68 -20.34 2.10
C ILE A 405 29.68 -20.74 3.58
N GLN A 406 28.57 -20.47 4.27
CA GLN A 406 28.32 -21.03 5.59
C GLN A 406 27.67 -22.41 5.47
N GLU A 407 28.16 -23.39 6.19
CA GLU A 407 27.58 -24.73 6.21
C GLU A 407 26.18 -24.76 6.82
N GLY A 408 25.33 -25.65 6.32
CA GLY A 408 23.99 -25.86 6.85
C GLY A 408 24.00 -26.47 8.25
N GLY A 409 22.87 -26.44 8.93
CA GLY A 409 22.71 -27.02 10.25
C GLY A 409 22.76 -26.02 11.39
N GLU A 410 23.18 -26.46 12.57
CA GLU A 410 23.23 -25.62 13.78
C GLU A 410 24.18 -24.44 13.61
N GLY A 411 23.83 -23.27 14.16
CA GLY A 411 24.65 -22.06 14.05
C GLY A 411 24.60 -21.34 12.69
N ASN A 412 23.94 -21.91 11.68
CA ASN A 412 23.78 -21.23 10.40
C ASN A 412 22.95 -19.93 10.58
N SER A 413 23.39 -18.83 9.97
CA SER A 413 22.72 -17.52 10.07
C SER A 413 21.31 -17.51 9.45
N LEU A 414 21.05 -18.37 8.44
CA LEU A 414 19.73 -18.58 7.88
C LEU A 414 18.85 -19.53 8.71
N GLY A 415 19.39 -20.09 9.81
CA GLY A 415 18.73 -21.09 10.62
C GLY A 415 18.49 -22.41 9.87
N ARG A 416 17.40 -23.09 10.18
CA ARG A 416 17.09 -24.44 9.70
C ARG A 416 16.22 -24.46 8.45
N VAL A 417 15.60 -23.32 8.07
CA VAL A 417 14.75 -23.26 6.87
C VAL A 417 14.74 -21.86 6.26
N VAL A 418 14.72 -21.81 4.91
CA VAL A 418 14.57 -20.61 4.11
C VAL A 418 13.34 -20.76 3.22
N PHE A 419 12.48 -19.74 3.20
CA PHE A 419 11.32 -19.66 2.33
C PHE A 419 11.65 -18.77 1.13
N ARG A 420 11.61 -19.35 -0.07
CA ARG A 420 12.01 -18.71 -1.31
C ARG A 420 10.81 -18.12 -2.04
N PHE A 421 10.96 -16.88 -2.47
CA PHE A 421 10.01 -16.14 -3.30
C PHE A 421 10.76 -15.29 -4.33
N ASN A 422 10.13 -15.01 -5.47
CA ASN A 422 10.75 -14.19 -6.52
C ASN A 422 10.86 -12.74 -6.08
N ASN A 423 12.05 -12.18 -6.18
CA ASN A 423 12.31 -10.77 -5.96
C ASN A 423 13.66 -10.34 -6.56
N ASN A 424 13.82 -9.04 -6.83
CA ASN A 424 15.05 -8.45 -7.38
C ASN A 424 16.04 -7.98 -6.31
N PHE A 425 15.78 -8.27 -5.02
CA PHE A 425 16.53 -7.72 -3.88
C PHE A 425 17.40 -8.75 -3.18
N SER A 426 17.36 -10.00 -3.62
CA SER A 426 18.05 -11.13 -2.98
C SER A 426 17.71 -11.28 -1.49
N ILE A 427 16.45 -11.05 -1.12
CA ILE A 427 15.94 -11.24 0.22
C ILE A 427 15.12 -12.52 0.34
N PHE A 428 15.05 -13.05 1.56
CA PHE A 428 14.30 -14.26 1.89
C PHE A 428 13.55 -14.07 3.20
N ILE A 429 12.55 -14.92 3.43
CA ILE A 429 12.04 -15.20 4.78
C ILE A 429 12.80 -16.42 5.28
N HIS A 430 13.32 -16.38 6.49
CA HIS A 430 14.13 -17.50 6.99
C HIS A 430 14.10 -17.61 8.53
N ASP A 431 14.48 -18.77 9.02
CA ASP A 431 14.82 -19.01 10.41
C ASP A 431 16.09 -18.24 10.82
N THR A 432 16.54 -18.38 12.05
CA THR A 432 17.79 -17.77 12.53
C THR A 432 18.33 -18.51 13.74
N SER A 433 19.66 -18.59 13.85
CA SER A 433 20.34 -18.99 15.09
C SER A 433 20.24 -17.92 16.18
N SER A 434 20.06 -16.64 15.79
CA SER A 434 19.99 -15.50 16.72
C SER A 434 18.57 -15.26 17.22
N LYS A 435 18.01 -16.18 18.02
CA LYS A 435 16.63 -16.11 18.53
C LYS A 435 16.38 -14.91 19.44
N TRP A 436 17.41 -14.42 20.13
CA TRP A 436 17.35 -13.23 21.00
C TRP A 436 16.81 -11.98 20.27
N ALA A 437 16.94 -11.94 18.94
CA ALA A 437 16.43 -10.83 18.14
C ALA A 437 14.91 -10.62 18.29
N PHE A 438 14.17 -11.69 18.60
CA PHE A 438 12.71 -11.62 18.76
C PHE A 438 12.26 -11.02 20.09
N ASP A 439 13.13 -10.98 21.09
CA ASP A 439 12.81 -10.46 22.43
C ASP A 439 13.07 -8.94 22.54
N ARG A 440 13.67 -8.36 21.51
CA ARG A 440 13.92 -6.92 21.45
C ARG A 440 12.67 -6.13 21.09
N GLY A 441 12.54 -4.93 21.63
CA GLY A 441 11.52 -3.97 21.24
C GLY A 441 11.71 -3.50 19.80
N SER A 442 12.96 -3.15 19.42
CA SER A 442 13.32 -2.88 18.01
C SER A 442 13.95 -4.14 17.41
N ARG A 443 13.33 -4.65 16.36
CA ARG A 443 13.76 -5.87 15.65
C ARG A 443 14.32 -5.58 14.25
N SER A 444 14.83 -4.39 14.05
CA SER A 444 15.49 -3.91 12.81
C SER A 444 16.98 -4.28 12.88
N VAL A 445 17.33 -5.56 12.65
CA VAL A 445 18.66 -6.13 12.94
C VAL A 445 19.26 -6.97 11.81
N SER A 446 18.55 -7.14 10.68
CA SER A 446 19.02 -7.96 9.56
C SER A 446 19.63 -7.12 8.44
N HIS A 447 20.23 -7.80 7.44
CA HIS A 447 20.71 -7.21 6.20
C HIS A 447 19.61 -7.08 5.11
N GLY A 448 18.34 -7.04 5.52
CA GLY A 448 17.20 -6.90 4.61
C GLY A 448 16.28 -8.11 4.56
N CYS A 449 16.77 -9.30 4.86
CA CYS A 449 15.95 -10.52 4.97
C CYS A 449 15.02 -10.47 6.19
N ILE A 450 13.95 -11.26 6.15
CA ILE A 450 12.95 -11.35 7.22
C ILE A 450 13.24 -12.62 8.03
N ARG A 451 13.63 -12.45 9.30
CA ARG A 451 13.79 -13.56 10.26
C ARG A 451 12.47 -13.82 10.94
N VAL A 452 12.09 -15.09 11.11
CA VAL A 452 10.78 -15.47 11.70
C VAL A 452 10.96 -16.31 12.96
N GLN A 453 10.07 -16.07 13.93
CA GLN A 453 10.11 -16.72 15.24
C GLN A 453 9.67 -18.19 15.19
N LYS A 454 8.66 -18.51 14.35
CA LYS A 454 8.02 -19.83 14.25
C LYS A 454 8.19 -20.42 12.86
N PRO A 455 9.43 -20.78 12.46
CA PRO A 455 9.72 -21.22 11.10
C PRO A 455 9.09 -22.57 10.75
N PHE A 456 9.03 -23.52 11.70
CA PHE A 456 8.40 -24.81 11.46
C PHE A 456 6.89 -24.68 11.26
N GLU A 457 6.21 -23.90 12.10
CA GLU A 457 4.77 -23.65 11.98
C GLU A 457 4.43 -22.93 10.65
N LEU A 458 5.32 -22.03 10.20
CA LEU A 458 5.18 -21.41 8.89
C LEU A 458 5.33 -22.45 7.76
N ALA A 459 6.27 -23.38 7.86
CA ALA A 459 6.42 -24.46 6.89
C ALA A 459 5.16 -25.35 6.83
N VAL A 460 4.62 -25.73 7.99
CA VAL A 460 3.35 -26.50 8.08
C VAL A 460 2.19 -25.72 7.48
N PHE A 461 2.08 -24.40 7.76
CA PHE A 461 1.06 -23.55 7.17
C PHE A 461 1.14 -23.56 5.63
N LEU A 462 2.34 -23.37 5.07
CA LEU A 462 2.55 -23.28 3.61
C LEU A 462 2.14 -24.58 2.91
N LEU A 463 2.45 -25.74 3.48
CA LEU A 463 2.11 -27.04 2.91
C LEU A 463 0.64 -27.42 3.12
N GLY A 464 0.00 -26.87 4.13
CA GLY A 464 -1.26 -27.37 4.64
C GLY A 464 -1.07 -28.69 5.43
N LYS A 465 -2.10 -29.11 6.15
CA LYS A 465 -2.02 -30.28 7.07
C LYS A 465 -2.16 -31.64 6.35
N LYS A 466 -2.15 -31.69 5.03
CA LYS A 466 -2.54 -32.90 4.27
C LYS A 466 -1.43 -33.97 4.19
N ASP A 467 -0.16 -33.56 4.16
CA ASP A 467 0.98 -34.48 4.03
C ASP A 467 1.74 -34.59 5.35
N LYS A 468 1.24 -35.43 6.25
CA LYS A 468 1.87 -35.69 7.55
C LYS A 468 3.29 -36.22 7.41
N THR A 469 3.51 -37.14 6.46
CA THR A 469 4.82 -37.76 6.22
C THR A 469 5.87 -36.72 5.82
N LEU A 470 5.50 -35.78 4.94
CA LEU A 470 6.41 -34.70 4.53
C LEU A 470 6.68 -33.74 5.69
N ILE A 471 5.65 -33.41 6.48
CA ILE A 471 5.78 -32.56 7.66
C ILE A 471 6.74 -33.20 8.68
N ASP A 472 6.61 -34.52 8.94
CA ASP A 472 7.51 -35.26 9.83
C ASP A 472 8.95 -35.28 9.29
N LYS A 473 9.14 -35.44 7.99
CA LYS A 473 10.46 -35.37 7.34
C LYS A 473 11.09 -33.99 7.49
N ILE A 474 10.31 -32.90 7.31
CA ILE A 474 10.78 -31.54 7.50
C ILE A 474 11.19 -31.31 8.95
N ASN A 475 10.33 -31.71 9.91
CA ASN A 475 10.65 -31.59 11.33
C ASN A 475 11.93 -32.34 11.68
N TYR A 476 12.04 -33.60 11.26
CA TYR A 476 13.26 -34.39 11.45
C TYR A 476 14.48 -33.70 10.83
N SER A 477 14.37 -33.23 9.59
CA SER A 477 15.48 -32.54 8.89
C SER A 477 15.91 -31.26 9.61
N MET A 478 14.95 -30.46 10.11
CA MET A 478 15.26 -29.24 10.86
C MET A 478 15.96 -29.52 12.21
N GLN A 479 15.77 -30.69 12.80
CA GLN A 479 16.38 -31.09 14.06
C GLN A 479 17.69 -31.88 13.88
N ALA A 480 17.90 -32.47 12.69
CA ALA A 480 19.07 -33.31 12.41
C ALA A 480 20.38 -32.52 12.57
N ASP A 481 21.32 -33.13 13.29
CA ASP A 481 22.69 -32.64 13.36
C ASP A 481 23.46 -33.13 12.13
N LEU A 482 23.66 -32.23 11.18
CA LEU A 482 24.43 -32.47 9.96
C LEU A 482 25.89 -32.03 10.06
N SER A 483 26.33 -31.60 11.26
CA SER A 483 27.73 -31.23 11.50
C SER A 483 28.67 -32.44 11.33
N LYS A 484 29.85 -32.20 10.77
CA LYS A 484 30.90 -33.21 10.83
C LYS A 484 31.39 -33.35 12.27
N PRO A 485 31.55 -34.58 12.81
CA PRO A 485 32.14 -34.74 14.12
C PRO A 485 33.54 -34.11 14.12
N LYS A 486 33.90 -33.45 15.20
CA LYS A 486 35.28 -33.01 15.42
C LYS A 486 36.17 -34.24 15.62
N GLU A 487 37.44 -34.08 15.29
CA GLU A 487 38.42 -35.16 15.50
C GLU A 487 38.38 -35.59 16.97
N GLY A 488 38.08 -36.89 17.24
CA GLY A 488 37.91 -37.44 18.59
C GLY A 488 36.48 -37.40 19.17
N GLU A 489 35.48 -36.82 18.49
CA GLU A 489 34.07 -36.84 18.93
C GLU A 489 33.29 -37.96 18.24
N GLU A 490 32.67 -38.86 19.01
CA GLU A 490 31.68 -39.78 18.49
C GLU A 490 30.39 -39.00 18.14
N LYS A 491 29.83 -39.26 16.95
CA LYS A 491 28.58 -38.65 16.52
C LYS A 491 27.45 -39.11 17.46
N ARG A 492 26.94 -38.21 18.28
CA ARG A 492 25.94 -38.49 19.34
C ARG A 492 24.62 -39.05 18.81
N THR A 493 24.28 -38.80 17.52
CA THR A 493 23.02 -39.27 16.93
C THR A 493 23.24 -39.72 15.48
N ARG A 494 22.90 -40.96 15.17
CA ARG A 494 22.94 -41.49 13.79
C ARG A 494 21.82 -40.86 12.97
N VAL A 495 22.19 -40.02 12.01
CA VAL A 495 21.21 -39.40 11.10
C VAL A 495 20.67 -40.42 10.09
N ASP A 496 19.34 -40.56 10.02
CA ASP A 496 18.69 -41.34 8.99
C ASP A 496 18.54 -40.49 7.74
N TYR A 497 19.44 -40.67 6.79
CA TYR A 497 19.47 -39.92 5.52
C TYR A 497 18.22 -40.11 4.64
N ARG A 498 17.43 -41.20 4.82
CA ARG A 498 16.17 -41.47 4.08
C ARG A 498 15.04 -40.54 4.51
N ARG A 499 15.15 -40.01 5.71
CA ARG A 499 14.18 -39.05 6.26
C ARG A 499 14.54 -37.60 5.97
N LEU A 500 15.75 -37.33 5.48
CA LEU A 500 16.17 -35.97 5.19
C LEU A 500 15.49 -35.43 3.94
N VAL A 501 15.07 -34.17 4.01
CA VAL A 501 14.64 -33.36 2.86
C VAL A 501 15.43 -32.06 2.83
N ASN A 502 15.92 -31.68 1.65
CA ASN A 502 16.71 -30.47 1.46
C ASN A 502 15.88 -29.34 0.84
N SER A 503 14.85 -29.68 0.07
CA SER A 503 14.02 -28.69 -0.60
C SER A 503 12.62 -29.23 -0.81
N VAL A 504 11.62 -28.38 -0.60
CA VAL A 504 10.21 -28.71 -0.75
C VAL A 504 9.53 -27.60 -1.54
N LYS A 505 8.82 -27.96 -2.60
CA LYS A 505 7.98 -27.03 -3.37
C LYS A 505 6.71 -26.71 -2.56
N VAL A 506 6.30 -25.45 -2.59
CA VAL A 506 5.01 -24.99 -2.07
C VAL A 506 4.01 -24.96 -3.23
N ASN A 507 3.00 -25.83 -3.17
CA ASN A 507 2.00 -25.97 -4.25
C ASN A 507 0.58 -26.04 -3.68
N PRO A 508 -0.30 -25.09 -4.05
CA PRO A 508 -0.04 -23.91 -4.88
C PRO A 508 0.90 -22.91 -4.20
N ASN A 509 1.56 -22.06 -4.99
CA ASN A 509 2.37 -20.96 -4.47
C ASN A 509 1.51 -20.05 -3.57
N VAL A 510 2.05 -19.64 -2.41
CA VAL A 510 1.30 -18.84 -1.45
C VAL A 510 1.64 -17.36 -1.61
N PRO A 511 0.66 -16.47 -1.84
CA PRO A 511 0.88 -15.05 -1.94
C PRO A 511 1.59 -14.47 -0.72
N LEU A 512 2.53 -13.55 -0.96
CA LEU A 512 3.31 -12.84 0.04
C LEU A 512 3.18 -11.34 -0.18
N PHE A 513 2.83 -10.62 0.88
CA PHE A 513 2.74 -9.17 0.92
C PHE A 513 3.69 -8.63 1.98
N ILE A 514 4.69 -7.84 1.57
CA ILE A 514 5.58 -7.12 2.50
C ILE A 514 5.19 -5.65 2.46
N THR A 515 4.59 -5.19 3.54
CA THR A 515 3.91 -3.89 3.65
C THR A 515 4.53 -2.99 4.72
N TYR A 516 4.12 -1.72 4.72
CA TYR A 516 4.57 -0.74 5.70
C TYR A 516 3.40 0.15 6.15
N TYR A 517 2.71 -0.26 7.19
CA TYR A 517 1.64 0.50 7.81
C TYR A 517 1.95 0.79 9.27
N THR A 518 2.08 2.06 9.63
CA THR A 518 2.31 2.53 11.01
C THR A 518 1.01 2.60 11.82
N LEU A 519 -0.12 2.44 11.16
CA LEU A 519 -1.45 2.32 11.73
C LEU A 519 -2.13 1.14 11.04
N TYR A 520 -2.32 0.06 11.78
CA TYR A 520 -2.79 -1.20 11.22
C TYR A 520 -3.58 -2.02 12.25
N PRO A 521 -4.66 -2.71 11.84
CA PRO A 521 -5.40 -3.57 12.75
C PRO A 521 -4.63 -4.84 13.08
N ASP A 522 -4.81 -5.35 14.30
CA ASP A 522 -4.43 -6.72 14.64
C ASP A 522 -5.45 -7.72 14.07
N VAL A 523 -5.19 -9.00 14.33
CA VAL A 523 -6.04 -10.11 13.88
C VAL A 523 -7.48 -10.05 14.46
N LYS A 524 -7.69 -9.28 15.51
CA LYS A 524 -9.02 -9.02 16.13
C LYS A 524 -9.67 -7.74 15.58
N GLY A 525 -9.00 -7.04 14.64
CA GLY A 525 -9.47 -5.79 14.05
C GLY A 525 -9.26 -4.55 14.94
N LYS A 526 -8.59 -4.68 16.09
CA LYS A 526 -8.23 -3.54 16.93
C LYS A 526 -7.08 -2.78 16.27
N MET A 527 -7.26 -1.48 16.04
CA MET A 527 -6.24 -0.62 15.45
C MET A 527 -5.09 -0.38 16.42
N HIS A 528 -3.88 -0.58 15.94
CA HIS A 528 -2.64 -0.34 16.65
C HIS A 528 -1.77 0.68 15.93
N THR A 529 -1.08 1.47 16.73
CA THR A 529 -0.05 2.40 16.28
C THR A 529 1.33 1.76 16.44
N TYR A 530 2.12 1.81 15.38
CA TYR A 530 3.49 1.28 15.35
C TYR A 530 4.50 2.41 15.07
N ALA A 531 5.73 2.20 15.49
CA ALA A 531 6.82 3.12 15.22
C ALA A 531 7.11 3.22 13.71
N ASP A 532 7.51 4.39 13.24
CA ASP A 532 7.96 4.62 11.85
C ASP A 532 9.43 4.16 11.70
N VAL A 533 9.63 2.85 11.70
CA VAL A 533 10.92 2.15 11.79
C VAL A 533 11.95 2.64 10.76
N TYR A 534 11.51 2.97 9.55
CA TYR A 534 12.36 3.43 8.45
C TYR A 534 12.19 4.92 8.12
N GLY A 535 11.38 5.64 8.90
CA GLY A 535 11.08 7.05 8.64
C GLY A 535 10.21 7.28 7.39
N TYR A 536 9.48 6.26 6.94
CA TYR A 536 8.69 6.34 5.70
C TYR A 536 7.45 7.24 5.83
N ASP A 537 6.88 7.42 7.03
CA ASP A 537 5.83 8.42 7.26
C ASP A 537 6.41 9.83 7.11
N LYS A 538 7.56 10.08 7.73
CA LYS A 538 8.26 11.38 7.62
C LYS A 538 8.59 11.72 6.16
N VAL A 539 9.04 10.74 5.38
CA VAL A 539 9.33 10.91 3.95
C VAL A 539 8.05 11.18 3.17
N LEU A 540 7.01 10.36 3.35
CA LEU A 540 5.75 10.49 2.62
C LEU A 540 5.03 11.80 2.94
N TYR A 541 5.05 12.22 4.21
CA TYR A 541 4.44 13.47 4.64
C TYR A 541 5.04 14.70 3.95
N ARG A 542 6.34 14.72 3.60
CA ARG A 542 6.94 15.82 2.84
C ARG A 542 6.21 16.09 1.51
N TYR A 543 5.67 15.04 0.90
CA TYR A 543 4.89 15.14 -0.34
C TYR A 543 3.41 15.42 -0.09
N LEU A 544 2.91 15.10 1.10
CA LEU A 544 1.50 15.25 1.46
C LEU A 544 1.19 16.53 2.25
N ARG A 545 2.18 17.19 2.83
CA ARG A 545 1.98 18.36 3.70
C ARG A 545 1.21 19.50 3.05
N SER A 546 1.36 19.69 1.73
CA SER A 546 0.60 20.70 0.99
C SER A 546 -0.89 20.36 0.85
N PHE A 547 -1.28 19.11 1.13
CA PHE A 547 -2.65 18.63 1.12
C PHE A 547 -3.27 18.57 2.52
N SER A 548 -2.47 18.62 3.59
CA SER A 548 -2.95 18.51 4.97
C SER A 548 -3.67 19.78 5.44
N ILE A 549 -4.48 19.61 6.47
CA ILE A 549 -5.16 20.68 7.19
C ILE A 549 -4.13 21.59 7.86
#